data_4f6959a00468fdea9476bb3f0af69523
#
_entry.id   4f6959a00468fdea9476bb3f0af69523
#
_cell.length_a   1.000
_cell.length_b   1.000
_cell.length_c   1.000
_cell.angle_alpha   90.00
_cell.angle_beta   90.00
_cell.angle_gamma   90.00
#
_symmetry.space_group_name_H-M   'P 1'
#
loop_
_entity.id
_entity.type
_entity.pdbx_description
1 polymer ?
#
loop_
_entity_poly.entity_id
_entity_poly.type
_entity_poly.pdbx_seq_one_letter_code
_entity_poly.pdbx_strand_id
1 'polypeptide(L)'
;MHKQIKNLTGHSVGRTLHEEPHEMANYCDRYNTACFKKNSVVAIETFISTRSTIAETQADGWTLTGNEGGFVAQHEHTITVTGGMPVIFTAQNGIWD
;
A
#
# COMPACT_ATOMS: atom_id res chain seq x y z
N MET A 1 -11.78 9.31 14.04
CA MET A 1 -10.93 9.52 12.85
C MET A 1 -10.12 8.27 12.59
N HIS A 2 -10.08 7.83 11.35
CA HIS A 2 -9.27 6.68 10.96
C HIS A 2 -7.79 7.06 10.89
N LYS A 3 -6.94 6.09 11.22
CA LYS A 3 -5.48 6.27 11.21
C LYS A 3 -4.87 5.37 10.15
N GLN A 4 -3.74 5.79 9.58
CA GLN A 4 -2.99 5.00 8.62
C GLN A 4 -1.97 4.12 9.34
N ILE A 5 -1.84 2.87 8.89
CA ILE A 5 -0.79 1.97 9.38
C ILE A 5 0.50 2.33 8.63
N LYS A 6 1.47 2.89 9.33
CA LYS A 6 2.62 3.54 8.70
C LYS A 6 3.78 2.61 8.34
N ASN A 7 3.86 1.43 8.94
CA ASN A 7 4.93 0.47 8.66
C ASN A 7 4.57 -0.57 7.60
N LEU A 8 3.41 -0.45 6.97
CA LEU A 8 3.03 -1.26 5.81
C LEU A 8 2.99 -0.35 4.59
N THR A 9 3.58 -0.78 3.48
CA THR A 9 3.84 0.07 2.33
C THR A 9 3.45 -0.59 1.02
N GLY A 10 3.21 0.22 -0.02
CA GLY A 10 3.18 -0.25 -1.38
C GLY A 10 4.58 -0.57 -1.90
N HIS A 11 4.67 -1.08 -3.12
CA HIS A 11 5.94 -1.48 -3.71
C HIS A 11 5.85 -1.53 -5.24
N SER A 12 7.00 -1.57 -5.93
CA SER A 12 7.03 -1.84 -7.35
C SER A 12 6.76 -3.31 -7.63
N VAL A 13 6.23 -3.57 -8.82
CA VAL A 13 5.93 -4.90 -9.35
C VAL A 13 6.56 -4.99 -10.74
N GLY A 14 7.12 -6.12 -11.08
CA GLY A 14 7.69 -6.37 -12.41
C GLY A 14 7.79 -7.86 -12.66
N ARG A 15 9.00 -8.34 -12.95
CA ARG A 15 9.24 -9.76 -13.12
C ARG A 15 9.01 -10.55 -11.83
N THR A 16 9.17 -9.88 -10.69
CA THR A 16 8.87 -10.45 -9.37
C THR A 16 7.75 -9.66 -8.72
N LEU A 17 7.14 -10.25 -7.68
CA LEU A 17 6.05 -9.61 -6.95
C LEU A 17 6.51 -8.33 -6.25
N HIS A 18 7.72 -8.32 -5.71
CA HIS A 18 8.30 -7.17 -5.03
C HIS A 18 9.61 -6.77 -5.71
N GLU A 19 9.64 -5.56 -6.26
CA GLU A 19 10.82 -4.97 -6.90
C GLU A 19 11.06 -3.56 -6.35
N GLU A 20 12.22 -2.99 -6.64
CA GLU A 20 12.52 -1.62 -6.20
C GLU A 20 11.70 -0.58 -6.98
N PRO A 21 11.22 0.46 -6.30
CA PRO A 21 11.32 0.67 -4.86
C PRO A 21 10.45 -0.34 -4.09
N HIS A 22 11.02 -0.93 -3.05
CA HIS A 22 10.33 -1.92 -2.22
C HIS A 22 9.34 -1.30 -1.25
N GLU A 23 9.44 -0.02 -1.00
CA GLU A 23 8.59 0.68 -0.06
C GLU A 23 8.09 2.00 -0.64
N MET A 24 6.78 2.19 -0.62
CA MET A 24 6.13 3.45 -0.97
C MET A 24 5.12 3.75 0.12
N ALA A 25 5.35 4.83 0.87
CA ALA A 25 4.51 5.20 2.00
C ALA A 25 3.04 5.34 1.59
N ASN A 26 2.14 4.87 2.44
CA ASN A 26 0.70 4.99 2.24
C ASN A 26 0.10 6.20 2.98
N TYR A 27 0.94 7.08 3.50
CA TYR A 27 0.55 8.27 4.23
C TYR A 27 1.29 9.49 3.72
N CYS A 28 0.76 10.68 4.02
CA CYS A 28 1.39 11.93 3.62
C CYS A 28 2.62 12.21 4.50
N ASP A 29 3.77 12.36 3.85
CA ASP A 29 5.02 12.80 4.47
C ASP A 29 5.56 13.96 3.66
N ARG A 30 5.50 15.16 4.22
CA ARG A 30 5.92 16.40 3.53
C ARG A 30 7.41 16.44 3.18
N TYR A 31 8.21 15.61 3.81
CA TYR A 31 9.64 15.49 3.52
C TYR A 31 9.96 14.47 2.42
N ASN A 32 8.98 13.67 2.03
CA ASN A 32 9.15 12.70 0.96
C ASN A 32 8.82 13.36 -0.38
N THR A 33 9.85 13.59 -1.18
CA THR A 33 9.73 14.21 -2.50
C THR A 33 9.83 13.20 -3.65
N ALA A 34 9.83 11.91 -3.35
CA ALA A 34 9.91 10.85 -4.34
C ALA A 34 8.68 10.88 -5.26
N CYS A 35 8.91 10.61 -6.54
CA CYS A 35 7.86 10.55 -7.56
C CYS A 35 7.87 9.19 -8.24
N PHE A 36 6.71 8.76 -8.74
CA PHE A 36 6.64 7.57 -9.58
C PHE A 36 7.28 7.84 -10.94
N LYS A 37 7.98 6.84 -11.45
CA LYS A 37 8.50 6.88 -12.81
C LYS A 37 7.40 6.50 -13.79
N LYS A 38 7.29 7.26 -14.89
CA LYS A 38 6.42 6.91 -16.00
C LYS A 38 6.76 5.51 -16.53
N ASN A 39 5.76 4.74 -16.86
CA ASN A 39 5.83 3.36 -17.33
C ASN A 39 6.26 2.34 -16.28
N SER A 40 6.40 2.73 -15.01
CA SER A 40 6.60 1.77 -13.92
C SER A 40 5.28 1.10 -13.53
N VAL A 41 5.38 -0.13 -13.02
CA VAL A 41 4.24 -0.87 -12.47
C VAL A 41 4.42 -0.93 -10.96
N VAL A 42 3.38 -0.54 -10.23
CA VAL A 42 3.44 -0.45 -8.78
C VAL A 42 2.18 -1.02 -8.15
N ALA A 43 2.32 -1.59 -6.97
CA ALA A 43 1.21 -1.96 -6.10
C ALA A 43 0.99 -0.82 -5.11
N ILE A 44 -0.15 -0.15 -5.23
CA ILE A 44 -0.58 0.89 -4.31
C ILE A 44 -1.40 0.22 -3.22
N GLU A 45 -0.88 0.24 -2.01
CA GLU A 45 -1.51 -0.41 -0.87
C GLU A 45 -1.78 0.61 0.23
N THR A 46 -3.01 0.64 0.70
CA THR A 46 -3.41 1.49 1.82
C THR A 46 -3.92 0.63 2.96
N PHE A 47 -3.57 1.02 4.16
CA PHE A 47 -3.97 0.33 5.38
C PHE A 47 -4.49 1.38 6.34
N ILE A 48 -5.77 1.28 6.71
CA ILE A 48 -6.38 2.20 7.67
C ILE A 48 -6.89 1.44 8.87
N SER A 49 -6.92 2.10 10.01
CA SER A 49 -7.33 1.53 11.27
C SER A 49 -8.16 2.52 12.06
N THR A 50 -9.00 1.99 12.95
CA THR A 50 -9.73 2.82 13.90
C THR A 50 -8.85 3.34 15.03
N ARG A 51 -7.75 2.65 15.36
CA ARG A 51 -6.90 2.97 16.52
C ARG A 51 -5.40 2.91 16.24
N SER A 52 -4.96 1.89 15.49
CA SER A 52 -3.55 1.54 15.36
C SER A 52 -2.85 2.36 14.28
N THR A 53 -1.56 2.62 14.46
CA THR A 53 -0.69 3.27 13.47
C THR A 53 0.47 2.37 13.05
N ILE A 54 0.68 1.26 13.76
CA ILE A 54 1.76 0.30 13.52
C ILE A 54 1.19 -1.11 13.50
N ALA A 55 1.60 -1.92 12.54
CA ALA A 55 1.30 -3.35 12.51
C ALA A 55 2.42 -4.11 13.20
N GLU A 56 2.05 -5.11 13.98
CA GLU A 56 2.96 -5.99 14.70
C GLU A 56 2.83 -7.42 14.18
N THR A 57 3.97 -8.08 13.95
CA THR A 57 4.00 -9.48 13.54
C THR A 57 3.81 -10.36 14.75
N GLN A 58 2.88 -11.31 14.65
CA GLN A 58 2.58 -12.25 15.72
C GLN A 58 3.60 -13.40 15.80
N ALA A 59 3.42 -14.27 16.80
CA ALA A 59 4.35 -15.38 17.06
C ALA A 59 4.46 -16.38 15.90
N ASP A 60 3.44 -16.49 15.04
CA ASP A 60 3.49 -17.34 13.84
C ASP A 60 4.43 -16.81 12.74
N GLY A 61 4.95 -15.58 12.87
CA GLY A 61 5.90 -14.96 11.96
C GLY A 61 5.28 -14.24 10.77
N TRP A 62 3.96 -14.26 10.62
CA TRP A 62 3.30 -13.65 9.45
C TRP A 62 1.95 -12.98 9.71
N THR A 63 1.23 -13.36 10.74
CA THR A 63 -0.01 -12.67 11.10
C THR A 63 0.30 -11.28 11.63
N LEU A 64 -0.37 -10.27 11.09
CA LEU A 64 -0.20 -8.87 11.49
C LEU A 64 -1.42 -8.41 12.28
N THR A 65 -1.16 -7.70 13.37
CA THR A 65 -2.20 -7.04 14.16
C THR A 65 -1.83 -5.59 14.41
N GLY A 66 -2.83 -4.74 14.62
CA GLY A 66 -2.57 -3.35 14.99
C GLY A 66 -2.08 -3.24 16.44
N ASN A 67 -1.11 -2.36 16.68
CA ASN A 67 -0.48 -2.19 18.00
C ASN A 67 -1.43 -1.70 19.10
N GLU A 68 -2.52 -1.05 18.71
CA GLU A 68 -3.53 -0.51 19.65
C GLU A 68 -4.87 -1.25 19.52
N GLY A 69 -4.90 -2.39 18.82
CA GLY A 69 -6.12 -3.10 18.53
C GLY A 69 -7.03 -2.36 17.56
N GLY A 70 -8.33 -2.59 17.65
CA GLY A 70 -9.33 -2.01 16.76
C GLY A 70 -9.49 -2.78 15.45
N PHE A 71 -10.19 -2.18 14.49
CA PHE A 71 -10.40 -2.74 13.17
C PHE A 71 -9.42 -2.16 12.18
N VAL A 72 -8.97 -2.99 11.24
CA VAL A 72 -8.06 -2.59 10.16
C VAL A 72 -8.69 -2.98 8.82
N ALA A 73 -8.59 -2.10 7.83
CA ALA A 73 -8.99 -2.38 6.46
C ALA A 73 -7.81 -2.13 5.52
N GLN A 74 -7.68 -2.98 4.51
CA GLN A 74 -6.67 -2.87 3.46
C GLN A 74 -7.37 -2.71 2.11
N HIS A 75 -6.76 -1.89 1.25
CA HIS A 75 -7.16 -1.74 -0.13
C HIS A 75 -5.92 -1.68 -1.00
N GLU A 76 -5.89 -2.46 -2.08
CA GLU A 76 -4.72 -2.57 -2.94
C GLU A 76 -5.13 -2.61 -4.41
N HIS A 77 -4.40 -1.86 -5.24
CA HIS A 77 -4.45 -1.96 -6.68
C HIS A 77 -3.05 -2.01 -7.26
N THR A 78 -2.91 -2.76 -8.36
CA THR A 78 -1.71 -2.74 -9.20
C THR A 78 -1.99 -1.84 -10.40
N ILE A 79 -1.13 -0.87 -10.61
CA ILE A 79 -1.28 0.13 -11.67
C ILE A 79 -0.01 0.27 -12.51
N THR A 80 -0.19 0.77 -13.74
CA THR A 80 0.92 1.32 -14.53
C THR A 80 0.84 2.84 -14.46
N VAL A 81 1.96 3.47 -14.13
CA VAL A 81 2.09 4.92 -14.10
C VAL A 81 2.28 5.43 -15.52
N THR A 82 1.46 6.38 -15.94
CA THR A 82 1.50 6.98 -17.29
C THR A 82 1.68 8.49 -17.18
N GLY A 83 1.77 9.16 -18.33
CA GLY A 83 1.78 10.63 -18.37
C GLY A 83 0.43 11.28 -18.11
N GLY A 84 -0.63 10.50 -17.98
CA GLY A 84 -2.00 10.95 -17.70
C GLY A 84 -2.66 10.03 -16.68
N MET A 85 -3.86 9.55 -17.00
CA MET A 85 -4.58 8.60 -16.12
C MET A 85 -3.83 7.27 -16.04
N PRO A 86 -3.59 6.75 -14.84
CA PRO A 86 -2.95 5.44 -14.69
C PRO A 86 -3.87 4.32 -15.21
N VAL A 87 -3.26 3.23 -15.66
CA VAL A 87 -4.00 2.01 -15.99
C VAL A 87 -4.06 1.14 -14.75
N ILE A 88 -5.28 0.80 -14.33
CA ILE A 88 -5.52 0.01 -13.12
C ILE A 88 -5.81 -1.44 -13.54
N PHE A 89 -4.83 -2.33 -13.38
CA PHE A 89 -4.96 -3.73 -13.80
C PHE A 89 -5.99 -4.50 -12.99
N THR A 90 -6.19 -4.15 -11.74
CA THR A 90 -7.05 -4.87 -10.79
C THR A 90 -8.44 -4.26 -10.64
N ALA A 91 -8.80 -3.26 -11.45
CA ALA A 91 -10.10 -2.58 -11.37
C ALA A 91 -11.29 -3.51 -11.67
N GLN A 92 -11.09 -4.55 -12.49
CA GLN A 92 -12.15 -5.42 -12.96
C GLN A 92 -12.36 -6.68 -12.12
N ASN A 93 -11.90 -6.68 -10.88
CA ASN A 93 -12.13 -7.83 -9.99
C ASN A 93 -13.54 -7.86 -9.38
N GLY A 94 -14.40 -6.89 -9.71
CA GLY A 94 -15.79 -6.82 -9.28
C GLY A 94 -16.02 -6.27 -7.88
N ILE A 95 -14.96 -5.94 -7.15
CA ILE A 95 -15.07 -5.46 -5.77
C ILE A 95 -15.23 -3.94 -5.72
N TRP A 96 -14.69 -3.24 -6.70
CA TRP A 96 -14.51 -1.79 -6.68
C TRP A 96 -15.46 -1.00 -7.58
N ASP A 97 -16.36 -1.67 -8.21
CA ASP A 97 -17.35 -1.03 -9.08
C ASP A 97 -18.48 -0.35 -8.30
#